data_e34ed7b86b0fc23cf36117b0381b4173
#
_entry.id   e34ed7b86b0fc23cf36117b0381b4173
#
_cell.length_a   1.000
_cell.length_b   1.000
_cell.length_c   1.000
_cell.angle_alpha   90.00
_cell.angle_beta   90.00
_cell.angle_gamma   90.00
#
_symmetry.space_group_name_H-M   'P 1'
#
loop_
_entity.id
_entity.type
_entity.pdbx_description
1 polymer ?
#
loop_
_entity_poly.entity_id
_entity_poly.type
_entity_poly.pdbx_seq_one_letter_code
_entity_poly.pdbx_strand_id
1 'polypeptide(L)'
;MSVQAGSVFYAQHAEAIAEAFLEVPGVTAVRLEIGGLVTRFGELAPPLEVRINELRFAVDVEQGQKTGMFLDQRENVCMLRNLSRDARVLDGHCYTGLWGISAARW
;
A
#
# COMPACT_ATOMS: atom_id res chain seq x y z
N MET A 1 8.43 0.49 -4.26
CA MET A 1 7.36 -0.08 -5.13
C MET A 1 7.12 -1.55 -4.78
N SER A 2 5.89 -2.06 -4.85
CA SER A 2 5.61 -3.49 -4.71
C SER A 2 4.95 -4.01 -5.99
N VAL A 3 5.47 -5.12 -6.50
CA VAL A 3 5.03 -5.75 -7.75
C VAL A 3 4.78 -7.23 -7.49
N GLN A 4 3.65 -7.72 -7.95
CA GLN A 4 3.28 -9.14 -7.83
C GLN A 4 2.99 -9.73 -9.21
N ALA A 5 3.62 -10.85 -9.52
CA ALA A 5 3.39 -11.62 -10.74
C ALA A 5 3.00 -13.07 -10.40
N GLY A 6 1.87 -13.52 -10.93
CA GLY A 6 1.35 -14.85 -10.65
C GLY A 6 2.10 -15.99 -11.38
N SER A 7 2.83 -15.65 -12.44
CA SER A 7 3.53 -16.65 -13.25
C SER A 7 5.01 -16.72 -12.88
N VAL A 8 5.50 -17.92 -12.60
CA VAL A 8 6.93 -18.22 -12.39
C VAL A 8 7.81 -17.92 -13.60
N PHE A 9 7.21 -17.73 -14.78
CA PHE A 9 7.93 -17.33 -15.99
C PHE A 9 8.75 -16.06 -15.78
N TYR A 10 8.27 -15.12 -14.96
CA TYR A 10 8.96 -13.86 -14.69
C TYR A 10 10.14 -13.98 -13.72
N ALA A 11 10.33 -15.13 -13.07
CA ALA A 11 11.41 -15.30 -12.08
C ALA A 11 12.80 -15.12 -12.69
N GLN A 12 12.99 -15.58 -13.92
CA GLN A 12 14.26 -15.43 -14.66
C GLN A 12 14.56 -13.99 -15.08
N HIS A 13 13.57 -13.09 -14.99
CA HIS A 13 13.67 -11.68 -15.34
C HIS A 13 13.56 -10.76 -14.12
N ALA A 14 13.62 -11.30 -12.90
CA ALA A 14 13.36 -10.56 -11.67
C ALA A 14 14.28 -9.33 -11.52
N GLU A 15 15.57 -9.46 -11.83
CA GLU A 15 16.54 -8.37 -11.77
C GLU A 15 16.20 -7.28 -12.78
N ALA A 16 15.99 -7.63 -14.05
CA ALA A 16 15.66 -6.67 -15.09
C ALA A 16 14.32 -5.93 -14.81
N ILE A 17 13.35 -6.63 -14.25
CA ILE A 17 12.08 -6.04 -13.82
C ILE A 17 12.33 -5.04 -12.69
N ALA A 18 13.11 -5.41 -11.69
CA ALA A 18 13.41 -4.55 -10.55
C ALA A 18 14.21 -3.31 -10.98
N GLU A 19 15.20 -3.46 -11.84
CA GLU A 19 15.99 -2.37 -12.41
C GLU A 19 15.09 -1.36 -13.14
N ALA A 20 14.21 -1.85 -14.02
CA ALA A 20 13.27 -0.98 -14.74
C ALA A 20 12.36 -0.18 -13.80
N PHE A 21 11.94 -0.75 -12.67
CA PHE A 21 11.16 -0.01 -11.67
C PHE A 21 12.01 0.96 -10.84
N LEU A 22 13.28 0.65 -10.58
CA LEU A 22 14.20 1.55 -9.88
C LEU A 22 14.56 2.79 -10.71
N GLU A 23 14.46 2.72 -12.05
CA GLU A 23 14.61 3.86 -12.94
C GLU A 23 13.45 4.86 -12.83
N VAL A 24 12.31 4.45 -12.27
CA VAL A 24 11.15 5.36 -12.09
C VAL A 24 11.49 6.40 -11.02
N PRO A 25 11.37 7.72 -11.32
CA PRO A 25 11.69 8.76 -10.35
C PRO A 25 10.94 8.60 -9.02
N GLY A 26 11.69 8.62 -7.91
CA GLY A 26 11.14 8.49 -6.56
C GLY A 26 10.97 7.04 -6.09
N VAL A 27 11.28 6.04 -6.90
CA VAL A 27 11.33 4.65 -6.47
C VAL A 27 12.74 4.33 -5.96
N THR A 28 12.87 4.03 -4.67
CA THR A 28 14.14 3.71 -4.01
C THR A 28 14.27 2.23 -3.66
N ALA A 29 13.16 1.50 -3.67
CA ALA A 29 13.15 0.07 -3.41
C ALA A 29 12.02 -0.62 -4.18
N VAL A 30 12.26 -1.87 -4.55
CA VAL A 30 11.29 -2.75 -5.20
C VAL A 30 11.16 -4.05 -4.41
N ARG A 31 9.93 -4.37 -3.99
CA ARG A 31 9.55 -5.69 -3.50
C ARG A 31 8.88 -6.43 -4.66
N LEU A 32 9.47 -7.51 -5.07
CA LEU A 32 8.97 -8.33 -6.18
C LEU A 32 8.54 -9.70 -5.65
N GLU A 33 7.29 -10.06 -5.89
CA GLU A 33 6.74 -11.36 -5.54
C GLU A 33 6.35 -12.11 -6.80
N ILE A 34 7.03 -13.23 -7.06
CA ILE A 34 6.81 -14.06 -8.25
C ILE A 34 6.60 -15.50 -7.81
N GLY A 35 5.43 -16.05 -8.11
CA GLY A 35 5.10 -17.44 -7.78
C GLY A 35 5.21 -17.74 -6.27
N GLY A 36 4.99 -16.76 -5.41
CA GLY A 36 5.10 -16.86 -3.96
C GLY A 36 6.51 -16.62 -3.40
N LEU A 37 7.52 -16.47 -4.27
CA LEU A 37 8.88 -16.08 -3.83
C LEU A 37 8.99 -14.55 -3.81
N VAL A 38 9.46 -14.02 -2.67
CA VAL A 38 9.67 -12.58 -2.49
C VAL A 38 11.15 -12.25 -2.58
N THR A 39 11.48 -11.32 -3.49
CA THR A 39 12.82 -10.76 -3.62
C THR A 39 12.76 -9.25 -3.45
N ARG A 40 13.79 -8.65 -2.85
CA ARG A 40 13.87 -7.22 -2.57
C ARG A 40 15.09 -6.62 -3.23
N PHE A 41 14.92 -5.43 -3.79
CA PHE A 41 15.97 -4.65 -4.43
C PHE A 41 15.92 -3.23 -3.87
N GLY A 42 17.09 -2.64 -3.58
CA GLY A 42 17.20 -1.34 -2.92
C GLY A 42 16.93 -1.40 -1.42
N GLU A 43 16.88 -0.24 -0.78
CA GLU A 43 16.69 -0.12 0.66
C GLU A 43 15.28 0.38 0.98
N LEU A 44 14.57 -0.38 1.81
CA LEU A 44 13.30 0.01 2.40
C LEU A 44 13.53 0.24 3.91
N ALA A 45 13.43 1.48 4.34
CA ALA A 45 13.53 1.83 5.76
C ALA A 45 12.14 1.74 6.42
N PRO A 46 11.89 0.76 7.29
CA PRO A 46 10.65 0.72 8.08
C PRO A 46 10.72 1.73 9.25
N PRO A 47 9.58 2.25 9.74
CA PRO A 47 8.24 2.04 9.20
C PRO A 47 8.00 2.86 7.93
N LEU A 48 7.35 2.25 6.92
CA LEU A 48 6.90 2.97 5.75
C LEU A 48 5.62 3.75 6.09
N GLU A 49 5.64 5.05 5.87
CA GLU A 49 4.46 5.89 6.02
C GLU A 49 3.86 6.26 4.66
N VAL A 50 2.55 6.11 4.54
CA VAL A 50 1.77 6.56 3.38
C VAL A 50 0.87 7.71 3.82
N ARG A 51 0.87 8.79 3.04
CA ARG A 51 -0.03 9.92 3.27
C ARG A 51 -1.25 9.81 2.36
N ILE A 52 -2.43 9.77 2.98
CA ILE A 52 -3.72 9.76 2.28
C ILE A 52 -4.61 10.81 2.92
N ASN A 53 -5.11 11.75 2.11
CA ASN A 53 -6.05 12.79 2.55
C ASN A 53 -5.59 13.52 3.83
N GLU A 54 -4.31 13.92 3.89
CA GLU A 54 -3.66 14.60 5.02
C GLU A 54 -3.41 13.73 6.26
N LEU A 55 -3.87 12.50 6.27
CA LEU A 55 -3.58 11.51 7.31
C LEU A 55 -2.34 10.71 6.95
N ARG A 56 -1.59 10.31 7.97
CA ARG A 56 -0.42 9.42 7.82
C ARG A 56 -0.76 8.04 8.36
N PHE A 57 -0.43 7.03 7.58
CA PHE A 57 -0.64 5.63 7.92
C PHE A 57 0.69 4.89 7.88
N ALA A 58 1.02 4.20 8.96
CA ALA A 58 2.09 3.21 8.92
C ALA A 58 1.60 1.98 8.17
N VAL A 59 2.37 1.52 7.18
CA VAL A 59 2.00 0.37 6.36
C VAL A 59 3.08 -0.71 6.44
N ASP A 60 2.62 -1.95 6.57
CA ASP A 60 3.47 -3.13 6.52
C ASP A 60 3.41 -3.72 5.10
N VAL A 61 4.44 -3.42 4.30
CA VAL A 61 4.56 -3.93 2.93
C VAL A 61 5.02 -5.39 2.86
N GLU A 62 5.47 -5.93 3.98
CA GLU A 62 6.00 -7.30 4.05
C GLU A 62 4.91 -8.33 4.34
N GLN A 63 4.08 -8.05 5.34
CA GLN A 63 3.06 -8.97 5.83
C GLN A 63 1.64 -8.44 5.58
N GLY A 64 1.52 -7.17 5.24
CA GLY A 64 0.24 -6.53 5.04
C GLY A 64 -0.49 -7.04 3.79
N GLN A 65 -1.80 -7.21 3.91
CA GLN A 65 -2.69 -7.49 2.79
C GLN A 65 -2.56 -6.38 1.73
N LYS A 66 -2.61 -6.73 0.43
CA LYS A 66 -2.47 -5.75 -0.67
C LYS A 66 -1.28 -4.81 -0.48
N THR A 67 -0.13 -5.40 -0.06
CA THR A 67 1.10 -4.66 0.20
C THR A 67 0.96 -3.53 1.23
N GLY A 68 0.12 -3.76 2.25
CA GLY A 68 -0.03 -2.91 3.42
C GLY A 68 -1.22 -1.96 3.39
N MET A 69 -1.81 -1.65 2.23
CA MET A 69 -2.95 -0.73 2.15
C MET A 69 -3.73 -0.85 0.83
N PHE A 70 -5.04 -0.61 0.90
CA PHE A 70 -5.92 -0.52 -0.25
C PHE A 70 -5.90 0.90 -0.84
N LEU A 71 -4.93 1.21 -1.68
CA LEU A 71 -4.72 2.55 -2.23
C LEU A 71 -5.85 3.00 -3.19
N ASP A 72 -6.54 2.05 -3.80
CA ASP A 72 -7.71 2.28 -4.65
C ASP A 72 -8.92 2.87 -3.89
N GLN A 73 -8.94 2.71 -2.55
CA GLN A 73 -9.99 3.28 -1.70
C GLN A 73 -9.76 4.75 -1.34
N ARG A 74 -8.62 5.33 -1.69
CA ARG A 74 -8.23 6.69 -1.31
C ARG A 74 -9.28 7.75 -1.67
N GLU A 75 -9.82 7.67 -2.87
CA GLU A 75 -10.83 8.62 -3.33
C GLU A 75 -12.21 8.31 -2.74
N ASN A 76 -12.53 7.01 -2.63
CA ASN A 76 -13.83 6.59 -2.12
C ASN A 76 -14.06 7.05 -0.68
N VAL A 77 -13.03 7.01 0.16
CA VAL A 77 -13.14 7.40 1.57
C VAL A 77 -13.51 8.89 1.73
N CYS A 78 -13.23 9.74 0.75
CA CYS A 78 -13.62 11.15 0.76
C CYS A 78 -15.14 11.36 0.79
N MET A 79 -15.91 10.37 0.35
CA MET A 79 -17.38 10.41 0.40
C MET A 79 -17.91 10.45 1.85
N LEU A 80 -17.13 9.94 2.81
CA LEU A 80 -17.51 9.98 4.23
C LEU A 80 -17.57 11.39 4.80
N ARG A 81 -16.89 12.36 4.21
CA ARG A 81 -16.79 13.73 4.74
C ARG A 81 -18.16 14.35 5.06
N ASN A 82 -19.15 14.08 4.23
CA ASN A 82 -20.49 14.61 4.42
C ASN A 82 -21.42 13.66 5.21
N LEU A 83 -21.00 12.41 5.39
CA LEU A 83 -21.82 11.38 6.04
C LEU A 83 -21.44 11.16 7.50
N SER A 84 -20.18 11.43 7.88
CA SER A 84 -19.65 11.11 9.21
C SER A 84 -19.72 12.28 10.19
N ARG A 85 -20.05 13.49 9.75
CA ARG A 85 -20.16 14.64 10.64
C ARG A 85 -21.21 14.39 11.73
N ASP A 86 -20.82 14.53 12.99
CA ASP A 86 -21.66 14.30 14.17
C ASP A 86 -22.28 12.89 14.23
N ALA A 87 -21.73 11.93 13.47
CA ALA A 87 -22.23 10.58 13.40
C ALA A 87 -21.43 9.62 14.30
N ARG A 88 -22.08 8.55 14.73
CA ARG A 88 -21.40 7.38 15.32
C ARG A 88 -21.06 6.42 14.18
N VAL A 89 -19.76 6.17 13.95
CA VAL A 89 -19.28 5.35 12.87
C VAL A 89 -18.73 4.04 13.43
N LEU A 90 -19.12 2.91 12.83
CA LEU A 90 -18.54 1.60 13.05
C LEU A 90 -17.79 1.20 11.78
N ASP A 91 -16.48 1.03 11.88
CA ASP A 91 -15.64 0.50 10.81
C ASP A 91 -15.42 -1.01 11.03
N GLY A 92 -16.31 -1.83 10.46
CA GLY A 92 -16.20 -3.28 10.51
C GLY A 92 -15.11 -3.79 9.55
N HIS A 93 -14.22 -4.68 10.04
CA HIS A 93 -13.06 -5.17 9.29
C HIS A 93 -12.08 -4.05 8.88
N CYS A 94 -11.81 -3.14 9.81
CA CYS A 94 -11.13 -1.86 9.57
C CYS A 94 -9.72 -1.96 8.95
N TYR A 95 -9.04 -3.09 9.06
CA TYR A 95 -7.67 -3.32 8.61
C TYR A 95 -6.73 -2.21 9.10
N THR A 96 -6.21 -1.33 8.21
CA THR A 96 -5.37 -0.18 8.59
C THR A 96 -6.17 0.98 9.16
N GLY A 97 -7.48 0.88 9.25
CA GLY A 97 -8.36 1.91 9.77
C GLY A 97 -8.60 3.11 8.82
N LEU A 98 -8.29 2.97 7.53
CA LEU A 98 -8.43 4.08 6.59
C LEU A 98 -9.81 4.74 6.64
N TRP A 99 -10.87 3.95 6.67
CA TRP A 99 -12.25 4.47 6.71
C TRP A 99 -12.61 5.08 8.06
N GLY A 100 -12.37 4.36 9.16
CA GLY A 100 -12.71 4.83 10.50
C GLY A 100 -11.93 6.05 10.93
N ILE A 101 -10.60 6.07 10.67
CA ILE A 101 -9.73 7.21 10.99
C ILE A 101 -10.12 8.44 10.15
N SER A 102 -10.43 8.24 8.86
CA SER A 102 -10.89 9.34 8.00
C SER A 102 -12.24 9.89 8.46
N ALA A 103 -13.19 9.02 8.82
CA ALA A 103 -14.48 9.44 9.36
C ALA A 103 -14.32 10.23 10.68
N ALA A 104 -13.41 9.81 11.56
CA ALA A 104 -13.14 10.51 12.81
C ALA A 104 -12.45 11.87 12.62
N ARG A 105 -11.80 12.10 11.48
CA ARG A 105 -11.14 13.35 11.13
C ARG A 105 -12.12 14.43 10.67
N TRP A 106 -13.24 14.06 10.12
CA TRP A 106 -14.26 14.94 9.53
C TRP A 106 -15.50 15.09 10.39
#